data_5d595fc6cd5270fa2fd368400205d3cf
#
_entry.id   5d595fc6cd5270fa2fd368400205d3cf
#
_cell.length_a   1.000
_cell.length_b   1.000
_cell.length_c   1.000
_cell.angle_alpha   90.00
_cell.angle_beta   90.00
_cell.angle_gamma   90.00
#
_symmetry.space_group_name_H-M   'P 1'
#
loop_
_entity.id
_entity.type
_entity.pdbx_description
1 polymer ?
#
loop_
_entity_poly.entity_id
_entity_poly.type
_entity_poly.pdbx_seq_one_letter_code
_entity_poly.pdbx_strand_id
1 'polypeptide(L)'
;PHTASRVVARLEYNLTKSYLRYVTGQRFGYVNPRVLLNRVDLVDTARISLGYRTLFDVGMDTPNRAFYQRALAKVEADSVAVFLHDVQPVDSLYRRFAQMLQTTPPQTPAYSRIMANMERRRWRTHRHPQTCPKYVMVNVPAFMLTAVDGETTMQMRVGLGAVSTKTPLLVSDISRMDLNPQWIIPRSIIRNSVVRHIGDSAYFARNHYIVRERSTGKTVSWPHFTSEMLLSSAYSLVQKGGEGNSLGRIVFRFPNSFSVYLHDTSSRGFFRRAVRAVSHGCVRVERPYDLAVFLLADKAPSVKAKIQYSMTAMLARDGEAQADTLKRRMVIRSKSLDPVVPLFITYYTLYPDTQDHMCEYADIYGYDAVINRYLSNYR
;
A
#
# COMPACT_ATOMS: atom_id res chain seq x y z
N PRO A 1 -56.04 -10.77 -2.43
CA PRO A 1 -56.01 -11.69 -1.31
C PRO A 1 -54.75 -12.56 -1.38
N HIS A 2 -53.87 -12.41 -0.37
CA HIS A 2 -52.71 -13.27 -0.27
C HIS A 2 -53.12 -14.59 0.35
N THR A 3 -53.01 -15.72 -0.35
CA THR A 3 -53.21 -17.04 0.21
C THR A 3 -52.15 -17.32 1.28
N ALA A 4 -52.49 -18.08 2.34
CA ALA A 4 -51.56 -18.46 3.41
C ALA A 4 -50.27 -19.08 2.84
N SER A 5 -50.38 -19.95 1.84
CA SER A 5 -49.21 -20.55 1.14
C SER A 5 -48.27 -19.50 0.51
N ARG A 6 -48.82 -18.43 -0.04
CA ARG A 6 -48.02 -17.35 -0.65
C ARG A 6 -47.28 -16.51 0.40
N VAL A 7 -47.89 -16.31 1.56
CA VAL A 7 -47.26 -15.64 2.70
C VAL A 7 -46.11 -16.47 3.26
N VAL A 8 -46.33 -17.76 3.47
CA VAL A 8 -45.31 -18.70 3.96
C VAL A 8 -44.13 -18.78 2.99
N ALA A 9 -44.39 -18.98 1.71
CA ALA A 9 -43.32 -19.04 0.69
C ALA A 9 -42.50 -17.72 0.64
N ARG A 10 -43.14 -16.55 0.82
CA ARG A 10 -42.47 -15.26 0.89
C ARG A 10 -41.62 -15.13 2.15
N LEU A 11 -42.10 -15.61 3.28
CA LEU A 11 -41.39 -15.62 4.55
C LEU A 11 -40.12 -16.49 4.43
N GLU A 12 -40.29 -17.73 3.95
CA GLU A 12 -39.18 -18.66 3.73
C GLU A 12 -38.12 -18.08 2.80
N TYR A 13 -38.50 -17.50 1.67
CA TYR A 13 -37.60 -16.82 0.76
C TYR A 13 -36.83 -15.69 1.45
N ASN A 14 -37.51 -14.83 2.22
CA ASN A 14 -36.86 -13.70 2.90
C ASN A 14 -35.92 -14.15 4.02
N LEU A 15 -36.30 -15.18 4.79
CA LEU A 15 -35.44 -15.76 5.82
C LEU A 15 -34.19 -16.38 5.21
N THR A 16 -34.31 -17.21 4.17
CA THR A 16 -33.19 -17.81 3.48
C THR A 16 -32.27 -16.76 2.87
N LYS A 17 -32.84 -15.75 2.21
CA LYS A 17 -32.08 -14.63 1.67
C LYS A 17 -31.30 -13.87 2.75
N SER A 18 -31.93 -13.58 3.89
CA SER A 18 -31.30 -12.89 5.00
C SER A 18 -30.20 -13.73 5.64
N TYR A 19 -30.43 -15.01 5.82
CA TYR A 19 -29.46 -15.98 6.29
C TYR A 19 -28.22 -16.03 5.37
N LEU A 20 -28.41 -16.25 4.06
CA LEU A 20 -27.32 -16.31 3.10
C LEU A 20 -26.53 -14.98 3.05
N ARG A 21 -27.21 -13.84 3.11
CA ARG A 21 -26.54 -12.53 3.19
C ARG A 21 -25.70 -12.39 4.46
N TYR A 22 -26.25 -12.81 5.60
CA TYR A 22 -25.54 -12.74 6.87
C TYR A 22 -24.30 -13.62 6.88
N VAL A 23 -24.42 -14.91 6.55
CA VAL A 23 -23.28 -15.84 6.58
C VAL A 23 -22.20 -15.46 5.57
N THR A 24 -22.59 -14.96 4.40
CA THR A 24 -21.67 -14.45 3.39
C THR A 24 -20.94 -13.20 3.90
N GLY A 25 -21.67 -12.24 4.46
CA GLY A 25 -21.13 -11.00 4.99
C GLY A 25 -20.17 -11.23 6.15
N GLN A 26 -20.51 -12.11 7.10
CA GLN A 26 -19.64 -12.45 8.21
C GLN A 26 -18.37 -13.18 7.76
N ARG A 27 -18.49 -14.05 6.77
CA ARG A 27 -17.35 -14.85 6.30
C ARG A 27 -16.41 -14.13 5.37
N PHE A 28 -16.91 -13.25 4.48
CA PHE A 28 -16.11 -12.65 3.39
C PHE A 28 -16.16 -11.12 3.37
N GLY A 29 -16.97 -10.50 4.22
CA GLY A 29 -17.32 -9.09 4.20
C GLY A 29 -18.61 -8.82 3.45
N TYR A 30 -19.32 -7.79 3.90
CA TYR A 30 -20.55 -7.29 3.25
C TYR A 30 -20.24 -6.49 1.99
N VAL A 31 -19.01 -6.01 1.88
CA VAL A 31 -18.50 -5.20 0.79
C VAL A 31 -17.28 -5.84 0.17
N ASN A 32 -17.29 -6.02 -1.15
CA ASN A 32 -16.09 -6.45 -1.87
C ASN A 32 -15.14 -5.24 -2.07
N PRO A 33 -13.99 -5.18 -1.36
CA PRO A 33 -13.08 -4.04 -1.43
C PRO A 33 -12.45 -3.86 -2.80
N ARG A 34 -12.23 -4.95 -3.55
CA ARG A 34 -11.66 -4.88 -4.90
C ARG A 34 -12.60 -4.14 -5.86
N VAL A 35 -13.91 -4.38 -5.74
CA VAL A 35 -14.90 -3.67 -6.55
C VAL A 35 -15.08 -2.24 -6.06
N LEU A 36 -15.16 -2.04 -4.75
CA LEU A 36 -15.45 -0.75 -4.15
C LEU A 36 -14.28 0.24 -4.30
N LEU A 37 -13.10 -0.13 -3.79
CA LEU A 37 -11.95 0.79 -3.71
C LEU A 37 -11.33 1.06 -5.08
N ASN A 38 -11.46 0.15 -6.04
CA ASN A 38 -11.02 0.36 -7.42
C ASN A 38 -12.01 1.19 -8.27
N ARG A 39 -13.04 1.76 -7.65
CA ARG A 39 -14.00 2.68 -8.30
C ARG A 39 -14.13 4.02 -7.57
N VAL A 40 -13.20 4.33 -6.67
CA VAL A 40 -13.22 5.60 -5.90
C VAL A 40 -12.62 6.74 -6.72
N ASP A 41 -11.51 6.50 -7.42
CA ASP A 41 -10.80 7.54 -8.15
C ASP A 41 -11.03 7.39 -9.66
N LEU A 42 -11.81 8.32 -10.22
CA LEU A 42 -11.91 8.49 -11.68
C LEU A 42 -10.58 9.03 -12.22
N VAL A 43 -10.10 8.40 -13.28
CA VAL A 43 -8.95 8.89 -14.05
C VAL A 43 -9.47 9.35 -15.39
N ASP A 44 -9.31 10.63 -15.67
CA ASP A 44 -9.47 11.16 -17.02
C ASP A 44 -8.29 10.67 -17.87
N THR A 45 -8.50 9.56 -18.57
CA THR A 45 -7.56 9.08 -19.58
C THR A 45 -7.87 9.86 -20.86
N ALA A 46 -7.41 11.12 -20.90
CA ALA A 46 -7.62 12.03 -22.02
C ALA A 46 -7.75 11.28 -23.36
N ARG A 47 -9.00 11.20 -23.88
CA ARG A 47 -9.43 10.85 -25.24
C ARG A 47 -10.14 9.52 -25.51
N ILE A 48 -10.20 8.49 -24.63
CA ILE A 48 -10.79 7.21 -25.06
C ILE A 48 -11.81 6.60 -24.08
N SER A 49 -11.67 6.71 -22.78
CA SER A 49 -12.68 6.28 -21.79
C SER A 49 -12.39 6.81 -20.40
N LEU A 50 -13.44 7.13 -19.64
CA LEU A 50 -13.36 7.32 -18.19
C LEU A 50 -12.99 5.96 -17.57
N GLY A 51 -11.83 5.90 -16.95
CA GLY A 51 -11.34 4.72 -16.22
C GLY A 51 -11.23 5.00 -14.73
N TYR A 52 -11.07 3.95 -13.95
CA TYR A 52 -10.79 4.07 -12.52
C TYR A 52 -9.35 3.67 -12.22
N ARG A 53 -8.75 4.34 -11.22
CA ARG A 53 -7.45 3.95 -10.71
C ARG A 53 -7.59 2.70 -9.84
N THR A 54 -6.79 1.67 -10.10
CA THR A 54 -6.67 0.54 -9.20
C THR A 54 -6.00 0.98 -7.90
N LEU A 55 -6.66 0.78 -6.76
CA LEU A 55 -6.20 1.19 -5.43
C LEU A 55 -6.17 0.03 -4.43
N PHE A 56 -6.69 -1.14 -4.81
CA PHE A 56 -6.74 -2.33 -3.99
C PHE A 56 -6.33 -3.55 -4.81
N ASP A 57 -5.21 -4.16 -4.43
CA ASP A 57 -4.68 -5.38 -5.05
C ASP A 57 -4.19 -6.34 -3.96
N VAL A 58 -5.16 -6.82 -3.17
CA VAL A 58 -4.93 -7.82 -2.14
C VAL A 58 -5.65 -9.10 -2.56
N GLY A 59 -4.92 -10.22 -2.57
CA GLY A 59 -5.51 -11.54 -2.80
C GLY A 59 -6.45 -11.90 -1.64
N MET A 60 -7.69 -12.30 -1.96
CA MET A 60 -8.71 -12.63 -0.97
C MET A 60 -9.68 -13.68 -1.49
N ASP A 61 -10.21 -14.46 -0.56
CA ASP A 61 -11.28 -15.41 -0.83
C ASP A 61 -12.60 -14.66 -1.08
N THR A 62 -13.38 -15.21 -2.00
CA THR A 62 -14.74 -14.76 -2.30
C THR A 62 -15.73 -15.91 -2.16
N PRO A 63 -17.01 -15.64 -1.88
CA PRO A 63 -18.02 -16.68 -1.80
C PRO A 63 -18.12 -17.43 -3.13
N ASN A 64 -18.18 -18.76 -3.05
CA ASN A 64 -18.28 -19.66 -4.20
C ASN A 64 -19.49 -20.60 -4.05
N ARG A 65 -19.80 -21.35 -5.10
CA ARG A 65 -20.94 -22.29 -5.11
C ARG A 65 -20.89 -23.28 -3.94
N ALA A 66 -19.73 -23.82 -3.62
CA ALA A 66 -19.58 -24.79 -2.53
C ALA A 66 -19.90 -24.19 -1.17
N PHE A 67 -19.57 -22.89 -0.94
CA PHE A 67 -19.96 -22.19 0.28
C PHE A 67 -21.49 -22.08 0.41
N TYR A 68 -22.20 -21.68 -0.65
CA TYR A 68 -23.66 -21.56 -0.62
C TYR A 68 -24.33 -22.92 -0.45
N GLN A 69 -23.82 -23.99 -1.11
CA GLN A 69 -24.32 -25.34 -0.91
C GLN A 69 -24.20 -25.79 0.56
N ARG A 70 -23.04 -25.56 1.19
CA ARG A 70 -22.86 -25.85 2.61
C ARG A 70 -23.79 -25.05 3.50
N ALA A 71 -23.99 -23.77 3.21
CA ALA A 71 -24.90 -22.91 3.98
C ALA A 71 -26.35 -23.44 3.91
N LEU A 72 -26.82 -23.84 2.73
CA LEU A 72 -28.17 -24.39 2.55
C LEU A 72 -28.32 -25.76 3.22
N ALA A 73 -27.32 -26.64 3.11
CA ALA A 73 -27.34 -27.95 3.79
C ALA A 73 -27.44 -27.81 5.33
N LYS A 74 -26.98 -26.70 5.92
CA LYS A 74 -27.12 -26.42 7.36
C LYS A 74 -28.57 -26.09 7.74
N VAL A 75 -29.37 -25.53 6.84
CA VAL A 75 -30.80 -25.33 7.03
C VAL A 75 -31.52 -26.68 7.05
N GLU A 76 -31.22 -27.57 6.09
CA GLU A 76 -31.79 -28.91 5.99
C GLU A 76 -31.43 -29.80 7.21
N ALA A 77 -30.22 -29.63 7.75
CA ALA A 77 -29.72 -30.42 8.88
C ALA A 77 -30.05 -29.77 10.27
N ASP A 78 -30.90 -28.75 10.34
CA ASP A 78 -31.22 -27.99 11.56
C ASP A 78 -30.00 -27.53 12.37
N SER A 79 -28.92 -27.15 11.67
CA SER A 79 -27.62 -26.77 12.26
C SER A 79 -27.20 -25.35 11.93
N VAL A 80 -28.17 -24.47 11.66
CA VAL A 80 -27.97 -23.06 11.30
C VAL A 80 -27.19 -22.31 12.39
N ALA A 81 -27.56 -22.51 13.68
CA ALA A 81 -26.91 -21.82 14.80
C ALA A 81 -25.39 -22.09 14.86
N VAL A 82 -24.97 -23.33 14.65
CA VAL A 82 -23.56 -23.71 14.57
C VAL A 82 -22.85 -22.98 13.42
N PHE A 83 -23.47 -22.95 12.26
CA PHE A 83 -22.89 -22.29 11.10
C PHE A 83 -22.82 -20.77 11.24
N LEU A 84 -23.79 -20.14 11.88
CA LEU A 84 -23.75 -18.72 12.22
C LEU A 84 -22.55 -18.39 13.13
N HIS A 85 -22.20 -19.28 14.05
CA HIS A 85 -21.00 -19.16 14.86
C HIS A 85 -19.71 -19.36 14.05
N ASP A 86 -19.65 -20.40 13.20
CA ASP A 86 -18.46 -20.78 12.44
C ASP A 86 -18.03 -19.73 11.40
N VAL A 87 -18.97 -18.93 10.90
CA VAL A 87 -18.66 -17.89 9.91
C VAL A 87 -18.13 -16.60 10.53
N GLN A 88 -18.21 -16.44 11.86
CA GLN A 88 -17.72 -15.23 12.53
C GLN A 88 -16.20 -15.08 12.36
N PRO A 89 -15.69 -13.85 12.23
CA PRO A 89 -14.25 -13.61 12.32
C PRO A 89 -13.71 -14.00 13.71
N VAL A 90 -12.66 -14.82 13.73
CA VAL A 90 -12.06 -15.34 14.97
C VAL A 90 -10.93 -14.46 15.52
N ASP A 91 -10.52 -13.40 14.79
CA ASP A 91 -9.40 -12.58 15.21
C ASP A 91 -9.72 -11.69 16.43
N SER A 92 -8.72 -11.48 17.27
CA SER A 92 -8.86 -10.75 18.54
C SER A 92 -9.28 -9.29 18.33
N LEU A 93 -8.79 -8.64 17.28
CA LEU A 93 -9.10 -7.24 16.99
C LEU A 93 -10.57 -7.07 16.56
N TYR A 94 -11.10 -8.03 15.76
CA TYR A 94 -12.53 -8.03 15.44
C TYR A 94 -13.41 -8.14 16.69
N ARG A 95 -13.06 -9.05 17.62
CA ARG A 95 -13.77 -9.20 18.88
C ARG A 95 -13.72 -7.94 19.73
N ARG A 96 -12.55 -7.29 19.79
CA ARG A 96 -12.39 -6.00 20.49
C ARG A 96 -13.28 -4.91 19.87
N PHE A 97 -13.34 -4.82 18.55
CA PHE A 97 -14.26 -3.90 17.87
C PHE A 97 -15.73 -4.22 18.16
N ALA A 98 -16.11 -5.49 18.19
CA ALA A 98 -17.47 -5.89 18.53
C ALA A 98 -17.86 -5.48 19.96
N GLN A 99 -16.95 -5.59 20.93
CA GLN A 99 -17.15 -5.10 22.30
C GLN A 99 -17.29 -3.57 22.34
N MET A 100 -16.40 -2.84 21.66
CA MET A 100 -16.48 -1.38 21.57
C MET A 100 -17.81 -0.91 20.96
N LEU A 101 -18.31 -1.63 19.96
CA LEU A 101 -19.55 -1.30 19.29
C LEU A 101 -20.76 -1.36 20.21
N GLN A 102 -20.76 -2.28 21.22
CA GLN A 102 -21.85 -2.42 22.18
C GLN A 102 -22.03 -1.19 23.08
N THR A 103 -20.94 -0.48 23.35
CA THR A 103 -20.93 0.71 24.22
C THR A 103 -20.91 2.03 23.45
N THR A 104 -20.77 1.98 22.13
CA THR A 104 -20.70 3.18 21.29
C THR A 104 -22.09 3.53 20.75
N PRO A 105 -22.60 4.74 20.97
CA PRO A 105 -23.91 5.14 20.48
C PRO A 105 -24.00 5.03 18.94
N PRO A 106 -25.08 4.45 18.40
CA PRO A 106 -25.32 4.39 16.96
C PRO A 106 -25.29 5.79 16.31
N GLN A 107 -24.98 5.85 15.02
CA GLN A 107 -24.94 7.08 14.21
C GLN A 107 -23.84 8.11 14.61
N THR A 108 -22.95 7.76 15.53
CA THR A 108 -21.79 8.60 15.84
C THR A 108 -20.64 8.36 14.85
N PRO A 109 -19.70 9.31 14.68
CA PRO A 109 -18.48 9.09 13.92
C PRO A 109 -17.65 7.89 14.43
N ALA A 110 -17.59 7.70 15.75
CA ALA A 110 -16.91 6.56 16.38
C ALA A 110 -17.55 5.23 15.97
N TYR A 111 -18.89 5.13 16.04
CA TYR A 111 -19.63 3.95 15.58
C TYR A 111 -19.33 3.62 14.12
N SER A 112 -19.39 4.62 13.25
CA SER A 112 -19.08 4.46 11.82
C SER A 112 -17.66 4.02 11.57
N ARG A 113 -16.68 4.52 12.33
CA ARG A 113 -15.28 4.10 12.27
C ARG A 113 -15.11 2.64 12.69
N ILE A 114 -15.73 2.23 13.80
CA ILE A 114 -15.68 0.84 14.25
C ILE A 114 -16.27 -0.07 13.18
N MET A 115 -17.44 0.25 12.62
CA MET A 115 -18.10 -0.55 11.59
C MET A 115 -17.22 -0.73 10.34
N ALA A 116 -16.56 0.33 9.87
CA ALA A 116 -15.67 0.25 8.70
C ALA A 116 -14.43 -0.62 8.99
N ASN A 117 -13.88 -0.57 10.20
CA ASN A 117 -12.74 -1.40 10.58
C ASN A 117 -13.16 -2.86 10.86
N MET A 118 -14.33 -3.11 11.42
CA MET A 118 -14.91 -4.46 11.51
C MET A 118 -15.09 -5.08 10.12
N GLU A 119 -15.58 -4.29 9.16
CA GLU A 119 -15.74 -4.77 7.78
C GLU A 119 -14.40 -5.19 7.18
N ARG A 120 -13.34 -4.42 7.38
CA ARG A 120 -11.98 -4.80 6.92
C ARG A 120 -11.48 -6.09 7.56
N ARG A 121 -11.90 -6.41 8.79
CA ARG A 121 -11.52 -7.65 9.48
C ARG A 121 -12.31 -8.88 9.00
N ARG A 122 -13.42 -8.68 8.30
CA ARG A 122 -14.17 -9.76 7.64
C ARG A 122 -13.56 -10.18 6.31
N TRP A 123 -12.76 -9.33 5.66
CA TRP A 123 -12.12 -9.66 4.39
C TRP A 123 -11.12 -10.78 4.56
N ARG A 124 -11.34 -11.90 3.87
CA ARG A 124 -10.50 -13.10 3.95
C ARG A 124 -9.31 -12.97 3.01
N THR A 125 -8.32 -12.22 3.43
CA THR A 125 -7.06 -12.07 2.68
C THR A 125 -6.25 -13.36 2.74
N HIS A 126 -5.60 -13.74 1.63
CA HIS A 126 -4.81 -14.97 1.55
C HIS A 126 -3.61 -14.96 2.49
N ARG A 127 -3.09 -13.79 2.82
CA ARG A 127 -1.98 -13.59 3.76
C ARG A 127 -2.34 -12.50 4.76
N HIS A 128 -1.93 -12.71 5.98
CA HIS A 128 -2.22 -11.80 7.09
C HIS A 128 -0.95 -11.55 7.92
N PRO A 129 -0.68 -10.33 8.43
CA PRO A 129 0.48 -10.05 9.26
C PRO A 129 0.67 -11.05 10.41
N GLN A 130 -0.42 -11.41 11.10
CA GLN A 130 -0.41 -12.34 12.23
C GLN A 130 0.02 -13.78 11.88
N THR A 131 0.02 -14.15 10.60
CA THR A 131 0.48 -15.48 10.15
C THR A 131 1.93 -15.48 9.69
N CYS A 132 2.62 -14.34 9.76
CA CYS A 132 3.99 -14.17 9.34
C CYS A 132 4.87 -13.88 10.56
N PRO A 133 5.93 -14.67 10.85
CA PRO A 133 6.82 -14.41 11.96
C PRO A 133 7.66 -13.14 11.75
N LYS A 134 7.91 -12.79 10.48
CA LYS A 134 8.60 -11.56 10.09
C LYS A 134 7.83 -10.88 8.97
N TYR A 135 7.57 -9.57 9.11
CA TYR A 135 6.86 -8.78 8.11
C TYR A 135 7.10 -7.27 8.26
N VAL A 136 6.72 -6.53 7.23
CA VAL A 136 6.61 -5.08 7.25
C VAL A 136 5.15 -4.70 6.97
N MET A 137 4.56 -3.86 7.81
CA MET A 137 3.22 -3.32 7.61
C MET A 137 3.26 -1.80 7.55
N VAL A 138 2.64 -1.23 6.53
CA VAL A 138 2.40 0.21 6.42
C VAL A 138 0.91 0.46 6.65
N ASN A 139 0.56 1.13 7.75
CA ASN A 139 -0.81 1.58 7.97
C ASN A 139 -0.96 3.02 7.43
N VAL A 140 -1.68 3.14 6.32
CA VAL A 140 -1.80 4.40 5.58
C VAL A 140 -2.42 5.52 6.43
N PRO A 141 -3.55 5.36 7.14
CA PRO A 141 -4.12 6.41 7.99
C PRO A 141 -3.19 6.87 9.14
N ALA A 142 -2.37 5.96 9.67
CA ALA A 142 -1.43 6.26 10.74
C ALA A 142 -0.16 6.97 10.24
N PHE A 143 0.13 6.95 8.94
CA PHE A 143 1.43 7.35 8.38
C PHE A 143 2.61 6.65 9.06
N MET A 144 2.43 5.38 9.40
CA MET A 144 3.42 4.58 10.13
C MET A 144 3.76 3.30 9.39
N LEU A 145 5.03 2.95 9.45
CA LEU A 145 5.54 1.63 9.10
C LEU A 145 5.90 0.91 10.41
N THR A 146 5.41 -0.31 10.56
CA THR A 146 5.77 -1.23 11.63
C THR A 146 6.44 -2.45 11.00
N ALA A 147 7.65 -2.78 11.42
CA ALA A 147 8.37 -3.97 11.03
C ALA A 147 8.48 -4.90 12.23
N VAL A 148 8.11 -6.17 12.05
CA VAL A 148 8.06 -7.19 13.12
C VAL A 148 8.94 -8.37 12.73
N ASP A 149 9.70 -8.90 13.69
CA ASP A 149 10.53 -10.12 13.59
C ASP A 149 10.46 -10.86 14.94
N GLY A 150 9.55 -11.82 15.04
CA GLY A 150 9.20 -12.44 16.32
C GLY A 150 8.71 -11.40 17.33
N GLU A 151 9.39 -11.27 18.45
CA GLU A 151 9.08 -10.27 19.49
C GLU A 151 9.68 -8.88 19.22
N THR A 152 10.59 -8.78 18.26
CA THR A 152 11.23 -7.51 17.93
C THR A 152 10.32 -6.68 17.04
N THR A 153 10.00 -5.46 17.48
CA THR A 153 9.20 -4.50 16.71
C THR A 153 9.96 -3.20 16.51
N MET A 154 9.94 -2.69 15.28
CA MET A 154 10.47 -1.40 14.93
C MET A 154 9.37 -0.57 14.26
N GLN A 155 9.20 0.67 14.71
CA GLN A 155 8.27 1.62 14.07
C GLN A 155 8.99 2.84 13.53
N MET A 156 8.48 3.39 12.42
CA MET A 156 8.96 4.66 11.88
C MET A 156 7.87 5.39 11.12
N ARG A 157 8.01 6.69 11.02
CA ARG A 157 7.12 7.53 10.21
C ARG A 157 7.33 7.27 8.72
N VAL A 158 6.24 7.40 7.94
CA VAL A 158 6.30 7.32 6.49
C VAL A 158 5.60 8.50 5.83
N GLY A 159 6.09 8.87 4.64
CA GLY A 159 5.38 9.76 3.72
C GLY A 159 4.68 8.90 2.66
N LEU A 160 3.43 9.21 2.39
CA LEU A 160 2.55 8.44 1.52
C LEU A 160 2.01 9.27 0.36
N GLY A 161 1.30 8.65 -0.55
CA GLY A 161 0.63 9.31 -1.66
C GLY A 161 -0.32 10.41 -1.22
N ALA A 162 -0.32 11.53 -1.94
CA ALA A 162 -1.32 12.58 -1.75
C ALA A 162 -2.72 12.05 -2.07
N VAL A 163 -3.78 12.78 -1.66
CA VAL A 163 -5.16 12.38 -1.92
C VAL A 163 -5.44 12.21 -3.43
N SER A 164 -4.79 13.01 -4.28
CA SER A 164 -4.87 12.88 -5.74
C SER A 164 -4.02 11.75 -6.33
N THR A 165 -3.08 11.21 -5.56
CA THR A 165 -2.14 10.15 -5.98
C THR A 165 -1.96 9.12 -4.88
N LYS A 166 -3.06 8.54 -4.42
CA LYS A 166 -3.14 7.63 -3.27
C LYS A 166 -2.15 6.48 -3.35
N THR A 167 -1.58 6.09 -2.23
CA THR A 167 -0.84 4.82 -2.11
C THR A 167 -1.82 3.66 -2.19
N PRO A 168 -1.63 2.70 -3.11
CA PRO A 168 -2.52 1.53 -3.22
C PRO A 168 -2.35 0.60 -2.03
N LEU A 169 -3.42 -0.11 -1.70
CA LEU A 169 -3.42 -1.18 -0.70
C LEU A 169 -3.04 -2.49 -1.40
N LEU A 170 -2.03 -3.16 -0.91
CA LEU A 170 -1.51 -4.39 -1.52
C LEU A 170 -0.80 -5.28 -0.50
N VAL A 171 -0.62 -6.53 -0.89
CA VAL A 171 0.24 -7.51 -0.21
C VAL A 171 1.30 -7.98 -1.20
N SER A 172 2.56 -7.96 -0.79
CA SER A 172 3.70 -8.36 -1.62
C SER A 172 4.85 -8.85 -0.76
N ASP A 173 6.05 -9.03 -1.36
CA ASP A 173 7.26 -9.45 -0.66
C ASP A 173 8.44 -8.54 -1.03
N ILE A 174 9.07 -7.95 -0.02
CA ILE A 174 10.31 -7.20 -0.24
C ILE A 174 11.41 -8.21 -0.56
N SER A 175 11.94 -8.15 -1.77
CA SER A 175 12.89 -9.13 -2.29
C SER A 175 14.31 -8.58 -2.47
N ARG A 176 14.46 -7.26 -2.58
CA ARG A 176 15.75 -6.63 -2.89
C ARG A 176 15.81 -5.18 -2.40
N MET A 177 17.02 -4.75 -2.05
CA MET A 177 17.37 -3.35 -1.82
C MET A 177 18.32 -2.87 -2.91
N ASP A 178 18.05 -1.70 -3.52
CA ASP A 178 18.94 -1.04 -4.47
C ASP A 178 19.55 0.19 -3.80
N LEU A 179 20.88 0.32 -3.82
CA LEU A 179 21.65 1.40 -3.20
C LEU A 179 22.01 2.45 -4.26
N ASN A 180 21.88 3.72 -3.92
CA ASN A 180 22.09 4.87 -4.84
C ASN A 180 21.37 4.68 -6.18
N PRO A 181 20.06 4.41 -6.18
CA PRO A 181 19.32 4.09 -7.39
C PRO A 181 19.28 5.30 -8.34
N GLN A 182 19.33 5.03 -9.63
CA GLN A 182 18.84 5.99 -10.62
C GLN A 182 17.32 5.94 -10.61
N TRP A 183 16.68 7.09 -10.76
CA TRP A 183 15.23 7.18 -10.86
C TRP A 183 14.77 7.45 -12.30
N ILE A 184 14.17 6.46 -12.93
CA ILE A 184 13.46 6.66 -14.19
C ILE A 184 12.13 7.33 -13.86
N ILE A 185 11.97 8.58 -14.27
CA ILE A 185 10.82 9.41 -13.89
C ILE A 185 9.58 8.94 -14.65
N PRO A 186 8.48 8.62 -13.94
CA PRO A 186 7.23 8.23 -14.58
C PRO A 186 6.65 9.33 -15.48
N ARG A 187 6.02 8.93 -16.58
CA ARG A 187 5.45 9.88 -17.55
C ARG A 187 4.39 10.81 -16.97
N SER A 188 3.61 10.32 -16.01
CA SER A 188 2.65 11.16 -15.28
C SER A 188 3.33 12.33 -14.56
N ILE A 189 4.48 12.07 -13.92
CA ILE A 189 5.28 13.12 -13.26
C ILE A 189 5.90 14.04 -14.31
N ILE A 190 6.45 13.49 -15.39
CA ILE A 190 6.99 14.31 -16.50
C ILE A 190 5.93 15.28 -17.01
N ARG A 191 4.74 14.77 -17.35
CA ARG A 191 3.62 15.58 -17.88
C ARG A 191 3.16 16.66 -16.92
N ASN A 192 2.98 16.29 -15.64
CA ASN A 192 2.37 17.17 -14.64
C ASN A 192 3.36 18.15 -14.01
N SER A 193 4.67 17.85 -14.04
CA SER A 193 5.64 18.61 -13.26
C SER A 193 6.87 19.05 -14.03
N VAL A 194 7.39 18.25 -14.98
CA VAL A 194 8.68 18.52 -15.62
C VAL A 194 8.55 19.31 -16.92
N VAL A 195 7.54 18.99 -17.74
CA VAL A 195 7.37 19.60 -19.08
C VAL A 195 7.32 21.14 -19.03
N ARG A 196 6.72 21.72 -18.00
CA ARG A 196 6.64 23.18 -17.81
C ARG A 196 8.01 23.87 -17.60
N HIS A 197 9.06 23.09 -17.33
CA HIS A 197 10.41 23.59 -17.14
C HIS A 197 11.31 23.38 -18.37
N ILE A 198 10.76 22.99 -19.50
CA ILE A 198 11.52 22.93 -20.76
C ILE A 198 12.00 24.34 -21.10
N GLY A 199 13.31 24.45 -21.43
CA GLY A 199 13.96 25.75 -21.57
C GLY A 199 14.76 26.19 -20.32
N ASP A 200 14.49 25.62 -19.13
CA ASP A 200 15.23 25.92 -17.89
C ASP A 200 16.35 24.89 -17.65
N SER A 201 17.55 25.16 -18.23
CA SER A 201 18.73 24.30 -18.04
C SER A 201 19.12 24.18 -16.56
N ALA A 202 18.93 25.23 -15.78
CA ALA A 202 19.26 25.24 -14.34
C ALA A 202 18.34 24.30 -13.55
N TYR A 203 17.06 24.19 -13.95
CA TYR A 203 16.14 23.21 -13.36
C TYR A 203 16.62 21.76 -13.58
N PHE A 204 16.99 21.42 -14.83
CA PHE A 204 17.48 20.07 -15.16
C PHE A 204 18.80 19.77 -14.46
N ALA A 205 19.72 20.74 -14.40
CA ALA A 205 21.00 20.59 -13.72
C ALA A 205 20.83 20.40 -12.19
N ARG A 206 20.05 21.26 -11.53
CA ARG A 206 19.78 21.16 -10.08
C ARG A 206 19.14 19.83 -9.68
N ASN A 207 18.26 19.30 -10.54
CA ASN A 207 17.60 18.03 -10.31
C ASN A 207 18.41 16.83 -10.78
N HIS A 208 19.61 17.03 -11.33
CA HIS A 208 20.46 15.98 -11.90
C HIS A 208 19.73 15.12 -12.94
N TYR A 209 18.89 15.76 -13.76
CA TYR A 209 18.14 15.09 -14.80
C TYR A 209 18.96 14.91 -16.07
N ILE A 210 18.87 13.72 -16.65
CA ILE A 210 19.41 13.40 -17.98
C ILE A 210 18.29 12.78 -18.83
N VAL A 211 18.31 13.06 -20.13
CA VAL A 211 17.44 12.37 -21.09
C VAL A 211 18.27 11.29 -21.76
N ARG A 212 17.74 10.07 -21.78
CA ARG A 212 18.41 8.91 -22.37
C ARG A 212 17.53 8.30 -23.45
N GLU A 213 18.08 8.11 -24.63
CA GLU A 213 17.44 7.34 -25.68
C GLU A 213 17.41 5.86 -25.30
N ARG A 214 16.26 5.20 -25.40
CA ARG A 214 16.11 3.82 -24.92
C ARG A 214 16.76 2.78 -25.81
N SER A 215 16.76 3.02 -27.13
CA SER A 215 17.32 2.10 -28.12
C SER A 215 18.84 2.00 -28.04
N THR A 216 19.51 3.13 -27.86
CA THR A 216 20.98 3.22 -27.88
C THR A 216 21.62 3.36 -26.50
N GLY A 217 20.81 3.75 -25.49
CA GLY A 217 21.30 4.13 -24.17
C GLY A 217 22.05 5.48 -24.12
N LYS A 218 22.19 6.17 -25.26
CA LYS A 218 22.92 7.44 -25.35
C LYS A 218 22.17 8.55 -24.60
N THR A 219 22.96 9.42 -23.95
CA THR A 219 22.43 10.62 -23.30
C THR A 219 22.26 11.72 -24.32
N VAL A 220 21.08 12.36 -24.33
CA VAL A 220 20.82 13.55 -25.13
C VAL A 220 21.31 14.77 -24.35
N SER A 221 22.09 15.62 -24.99
CA SER A 221 22.64 16.83 -24.37
C SER A 221 21.65 17.99 -24.43
N TRP A 222 21.70 18.89 -23.43
CA TRP A 222 21.10 20.19 -23.52
C TRP A 222 21.76 21.00 -24.68
N PRO A 223 21.04 21.81 -25.47
CA PRO A 223 19.64 22.23 -25.32
C PRO A 223 18.60 21.42 -26.11
N HIS A 224 18.92 20.22 -26.55
CA HIS A 224 18.11 19.43 -27.49
C HIS A 224 16.88 18.73 -26.86
N PHE A 225 16.49 19.11 -25.64
CA PHE A 225 15.29 18.53 -25.00
C PHE A 225 14.01 19.20 -25.50
N THR A 226 13.06 18.41 -25.99
CA THR A 226 11.72 18.89 -26.35
C THR A 226 10.65 18.21 -25.52
N SER A 227 9.44 18.81 -25.47
CA SER A 227 8.28 18.22 -24.79
C SER A 227 7.92 16.86 -25.38
N GLU A 228 7.98 16.75 -26.72
CA GLU A 228 7.69 15.51 -27.45
C GLU A 228 8.67 14.41 -27.06
N MET A 229 9.98 14.72 -26.98
CA MET A 229 10.99 13.77 -26.53
C MET A 229 10.70 13.25 -25.12
N LEU A 230 10.45 14.16 -24.17
CA LEU A 230 10.20 13.76 -22.76
C LEU A 230 8.92 12.92 -22.61
N LEU A 231 7.94 13.12 -23.48
CA LEU A 231 6.68 12.38 -23.47
C LEU A 231 6.69 11.15 -24.39
N SER A 232 7.71 11.01 -25.26
CA SER A 232 7.85 9.88 -26.18
C SER A 232 8.28 8.60 -25.46
N SER A 233 7.87 7.43 -26.02
CA SER A 233 8.36 6.12 -25.55
C SER A 233 9.81 5.84 -25.89
N ALA A 234 10.37 6.53 -26.86
CA ALA A 234 11.74 6.37 -27.30
C ALA A 234 12.75 6.89 -26.26
N TYR A 235 12.34 7.79 -25.37
CA TYR A 235 13.22 8.41 -24.39
C TYR A 235 12.82 8.11 -22.95
N SER A 236 13.77 8.25 -22.04
CA SER A 236 13.59 8.19 -20.60
C SER A 236 14.21 9.42 -19.97
N LEU A 237 13.43 10.11 -19.11
CA LEU A 237 14.00 11.09 -18.20
C LEU A 237 14.49 10.35 -16.96
N VAL A 238 15.76 10.51 -16.63
CA VAL A 238 16.41 9.80 -15.53
C VAL A 238 17.02 10.81 -14.57
N GLN A 239 16.73 10.66 -13.26
CA GLN A 239 17.48 11.35 -12.22
C GLN A 239 18.67 10.50 -11.82
N LYS A 240 19.87 11.08 -11.86
CA LYS A 240 21.10 10.39 -11.46
C LYS A 240 21.04 9.95 -9.99
N GLY A 241 21.67 8.83 -9.67
CA GLY A 241 21.81 8.36 -8.29
C GLY A 241 22.70 9.28 -7.45
N GLY A 242 22.63 9.13 -6.14
CA GLY A 242 23.46 9.88 -5.22
C GLY A 242 22.73 10.99 -4.50
N GLU A 243 23.44 12.03 -4.06
CA GLU A 243 22.89 13.14 -3.31
C GLU A 243 21.83 13.91 -4.11
N GLY A 244 20.75 14.36 -3.45
CA GLY A 244 19.66 15.07 -4.11
C GLY A 244 18.68 14.20 -4.88
N ASN A 245 18.94 12.89 -5.04
CA ASN A 245 18.00 12.00 -5.70
C ASN A 245 16.70 11.90 -4.92
N SER A 246 15.57 11.97 -5.61
CA SER A 246 14.22 11.94 -4.99
C SER A 246 13.90 10.61 -4.32
N LEU A 247 14.51 9.50 -4.78
CA LEU A 247 14.42 8.18 -4.14
C LEU A 247 15.39 8.03 -2.96
N GLY A 248 16.21 9.05 -2.69
CA GLY A 248 17.25 8.98 -1.66
C GLY A 248 18.36 8.00 -2.01
N ARG A 249 18.91 7.36 -1.00
CA ARG A 249 20.07 6.48 -1.10
C ARG A 249 19.74 5.00 -1.19
N ILE A 250 18.48 4.62 -0.94
CA ILE A 250 18.06 3.22 -0.98
C ILE A 250 16.58 3.09 -1.38
N VAL A 251 16.30 2.07 -2.19
CA VAL A 251 14.95 1.63 -2.58
C VAL A 251 14.76 0.18 -2.19
N PHE A 252 13.64 -0.14 -1.59
CA PHE A 252 13.21 -1.50 -1.27
C PHE A 252 12.23 -1.97 -2.34
N ARG A 253 12.60 -3.02 -3.07
CA ARG A 253 11.84 -3.55 -4.21
C ARG A 253 10.95 -4.70 -3.80
N PHE A 254 9.72 -4.64 -4.28
CA PHE A 254 8.72 -5.70 -4.17
C PHE A 254 7.87 -5.75 -5.45
N PRO A 255 7.43 -6.93 -5.90
CA PRO A 255 6.56 -7.07 -7.07
C PRO A 255 5.23 -6.37 -6.86
N ASN A 256 4.81 -5.54 -7.80
CA ASN A 256 3.49 -4.91 -7.83
C ASN A 256 3.19 -4.32 -9.20
N SER A 257 1.90 -4.16 -9.53
CA SER A 257 1.43 -3.58 -10.80
C SER A 257 1.41 -2.04 -10.82
N PHE A 258 1.71 -1.38 -9.68
CA PHE A 258 1.54 0.07 -9.50
C PHE A 258 2.82 0.86 -9.68
N SER A 259 3.97 0.21 -9.84
CA SER A 259 5.29 0.84 -9.83
C SER A 259 5.55 1.67 -8.57
N VAL A 260 5.08 1.20 -7.42
CA VAL A 260 5.34 1.82 -6.11
C VAL A 260 6.46 1.08 -5.38
N TYR A 261 7.20 1.81 -4.56
CA TYR A 261 8.34 1.29 -3.79
C TYR A 261 8.31 1.86 -2.38
N LEU A 262 8.98 1.18 -1.43
CA LEU A 262 9.47 1.83 -0.22
C LEU A 262 10.84 2.43 -0.54
N HIS A 263 11.11 3.68 -0.13
CA HIS A 263 12.39 4.32 -0.46
C HIS A 263 12.76 5.42 0.53
N ASP A 264 14.04 5.75 0.56
CA ASP A 264 14.58 6.92 1.22
C ASP A 264 14.13 8.21 0.52
N THR A 265 14.52 9.37 1.02
CA THR A 265 14.21 10.67 0.42
C THR A 265 15.25 11.72 0.77
N SER A 266 15.59 12.58 -0.19
CA SER A 266 16.39 13.78 0.04
C SER A 266 15.62 14.87 0.83
N SER A 267 14.29 14.86 0.77
CA SER A 267 13.41 15.83 1.45
C SER A 267 12.88 15.25 2.75
N ARG A 268 13.56 15.49 3.88
CA ARG A 268 13.21 14.88 5.18
C ARG A 268 12.29 15.73 6.06
N GLY A 269 12.12 17.02 5.76
CA GLY A 269 11.39 17.96 6.60
C GLY A 269 9.92 17.62 6.85
N PHE A 270 9.26 16.94 5.90
CA PHE A 270 7.86 16.57 6.04
C PHE A 270 7.62 15.48 7.11
N PHE A 271 8.63 14.70 7.52
CA PHE A 271 8.45 13.72 8.60
C PHE A 271 8.02 14.34 9.94
N ARG A 272 8.28 15.64 10.13
CA ARG A 272 7.83 16.39 11.32
C ARG A 272 6.34 16.79 11.29
N ARG A 273 5.68 16.64 10.13
CA ARG A 273 4.26 16.98 9.97
C ARG A 273 3.37 15.86 10.48
N ALA A 274 2.18 16.18 10.97
CA ALA A 274 1.17 15.19 11.31
C ALA A 274 0.64 14.48 10.05
N VAL A 275 0.26 15.24 9.02
CA VAL A 275 -0.19 14.71 7.73
C VAL A 275 1.00 14.63 6.77
N ARG A 276 1.29 13.43 6.30
CA ARG A 276 2.45 13.14 5.43
C ARG A 276 2.04 12.56 4.08
N ALA A 277 0.90 13.01 3.55
CA ALA A 277 0.39 12.68 2.23
C ALA A 277 1.09 13.55 1.15
N VAL A 278 2.33 13.19 0.77
CA VAL A 278 3.26 14.08 0.03
C VAL A 278 3.88 13.43 -1.22
N SER A 279 3.60 12.16 -1.50
CA SER A 279 4.20 11.44 -2.63
C SER A 279 3.21 11.23 -3.78
N HIS A 280 3.71 10.67 -4.87
CA HIS A 280 2.91 10.23 -6.03
C HIS A 280 2.49 8.75 -5.92
N GLY A 281 2.40 8.21 -4.70
CA GLY A 281 1.98 6.84 -4.41
C GLY A 281 3.04 5.99 -3.70
N CYS A 282 4.32 6.25 -3.90
CA CYS A 282 5.41 5.55 -3.21
C CYS A 282 5.44 5.87 -1.71
N VAL A 283 6.06 4.98 -0.94
CA VAL A 283 6.21 5.08 0.52
C VAL A 283 7.61 5.59 0.85
N ARG A 284 7.72 6.81 1.35
CA ARG A 284 8.99 7.38 1.82
C ARG A 284 9.21 6.99 3.28
N VAL A 285 10.33 6.36 3.60
CA VAL A 285 10.64 5.87 4.95
C VAL A 285 11.57 6.82 5.70
N GLU A 286 11.33 7.01 6.98
CA GLU A 286 12.08 7.95 7.81
C GLU A 286 13.49 7.46 8.15
N ARG A 287 13.65 6.16 8.44
CA ARG A 287 14.91 5.53 8.86
C ARG A 287 15.28 4.38 7.92
N PRO A 288 15.71 4.71 6.68
CA PRO A 288 15.91 3.69 5.64
C PRO A 288 17.05 2.72 5.95
N TYR A 289 18.13 3.17 6.63
CA TYR A 289 19.21 2.29 7.04
C TYR A 289 18.74 1.28 8.11
N ASP A 290 17.98 1.74 9.09
CA ASP A 290 17.45 0.84 10.14
C ASP A 290 16.52 -0.21 9.53
N LEU A 291 15.68 0.19 8.58
CA LEU A 291 14.83 -0.75 7.84
C LEU A 291 15.69 -1.75 7.04
N ALA A 292 16.74 -1.30 6.37
CA ALA A 292 17.63 -2.19 5.63
C ALA A 292 18.29 -3.23 6.53
N VAL A 293 18.76 -2.82 7.70
CA VAL A 293 19.37 -3.73 8.70
C VAL A 293 18.32 -4.71 9.25
N PHE A 294 17.11 -4.24 9.51
CA PHE A 294 16.01 -5.09 10.01
C PHE A 294 15.61 -6.18 9.01
N LEU A 295 15.61 -5.85 7.71
CA LEU A 295 15.20 -6.79 6.65
C LEU A 295 16.21 -7.92 6.45
N LEU A 296 17.50 -7.72 6.75
CA LEU A 296 18.53 -8.75 6.56
C LEU A 296 18.28 -9.95 7.49
N ALA A 297 18.21 -11.15 6.89
CA ALA A 297 18.20 -12.40 7.65
C ALA A 297 19.59 -12.66 8.26
N ASP A 298 20.62 -12.49 7.44
CA ASP A 298 22.00 -12.48 7.89
C ASP A 298 22.38 -11.08 8.39
N LYS A 299 22.58 -10.98 9.67
CA LYS A 299 22.98 -9.73 10.34
C LYS A 299 24.50 -9.53 10.35
N ALA A 300 25.23 -10.12 9.39
CA ALA A 300 26.70 -10.01 9.31
C ALA A 300 27.15 -8.54 9.35
N PRO A 301 28.06 -8.18 10.28
CA PRO A 301 28.53 -6.80 10.42
C PRO A 301 29.11 -6.23 9.12
N SER A 302 29.76 -7.08 8.32
CA SER A 302 30.35 -6.68 7.04
C SER A 302 29.32 -6.23 6.00
N VAL A 303 28.12 -6.86 5.95
CA VAL A 303 27.03 -6.49 5.04
C VAL A 303 26.41 -5.17 5.48
N LYS A 304 26.15 -4.99 6.77
CA LYS A 304 25.65 -3.74 7.34
C LYS A 304 26.59 -2.58 7.03
N ALA A 305 27.91 -2.78 7.26
CA ALA A 305 28.93 -1.77 6.98
C ALA A 305 28.95 -1.39 5.49
N LYS A 306 28.81 -2.35 4.57
CA LYS A 306 28.74 -2.09 3.12
C LYS A 306 27.50 -1.29 2.74
N ILE A 307 26.33 -1.61 3.31
CA ILE A 307 25.10 -0.85 3.09
C ILE A 307 25.26 0.58 3.58
N GLN A 308 25.71 0.76 4.83
CA GLN A 308 25.96 2.08 5.40
C GLN A 308 26.93 2.90 4.57
N TYR A 309 28.07 2.29 4.21
CA TYR A 309 29.07 2.95 3.37
C TYR A 309 28.48 3.35 2.01
N SER A 310 27.75 2.44 1.34
CA SER A 310 27.12 2.72 0.05
C SER A 310 26.08 3.84 0.12
N MET A 311 25.35 3.97 1.23
CA MET A 311 24.37 5.05 1.42
C MET A 311 25.01 6.41 1.69
N THR A 312 26.22 6.45 2.24
CA THR A 312 26.92 7.70 2.63
C THR A 312 28.03 8.10 1.67
N ALA A 313 28.58 7.15 0.90
CA ALA A 313 29.68 7.41 -0.04
C ALA A 313 29.27 8.42 -1.12
N MET A 314 30.19 9.34 -1.40
CA MET A 314 30.10 10.23 -2.55
C MET A 314 30.50 9.45 -3.80
N LEU A 315 29.53 8.90 -4.50
CA LEU A 315 29.75 8.23 -5.78
C LEU A 315 29.81 9.27 -6.90
N ALA A 316 30.83 9.17 -7.76
CA ALA A 316 30.87 9.96 -8.97
C ALA A 316 29.61 9.69 -9.81
N ARG A 317 29.08 10.75 -10.40
CA ARG A 317 27.99 10.65 -11.37
C ARG A 317 28.54 10.29 -12.73
N ASP A 318 27.67 9.79 -13.62
CA ASP A 318 28.09 9.46 -14.99
C ASP A 318 28.81 10.67 -15.64
N GLY A 319 30.04 10.48 -16.07
CA GLY A 319 30.90 11.51 -16.66
C GLY A 319 31.73 12.32 -15.68
N GLU A 320 31.64 12.07 -14.37
CA GLU A 320 32.52 12.70 -13.35
C GLU A 320 33.64 11.75 -12.93
N ALA A 321 34.83 12.30 -12.61
CA ALA A 321 35.92 11.52 -12.04
C ALA A 321 35.55 11.03 -10.64
N GLN A 322 35.81 9.75 -10.34
CA GLN A 322 35.61 9.19 -9.03
C GLN A 322 36.66 9.69 -8.05
N ALA A 323 36.24 10.09 -6.84
CA ALA A 323 37.16 10.49 -5.80
C ALA A 323 38.09 9.33 -5.40
N ASP A 324 39.36 9.59 -5.23
CA ASP A 324 40.40 8.60 -4.87
C ASP A 324 40.16 7.95 -3.51
N THR A 325 39.37 8.61 -2.64
CA THR A 325 39.01 8.12 -1.30
C THR A 325 37.96 7.04 -1.31
N LEU A 326 37.31 6.73 -2.47
CA LEU A 326 36.24 5.73 -2.54
C LEU A 326 36.79 4.30 -2.35
N LYS A 327 36.37 3.65 -1.28
CA LYS A 327 36.67 2.23 -1.04
C LYS A 327 35.75 1.33 -1.88
N ARG A 328 36.11 1.11 -3.18
CA ARG A 328 35.27 0.38 -4.16
C ARG A 328 34.77 -0.98 -3.66
N ARG A 329 35.58 -1.74 -2.88
CA ARG A 329 35.23 -3.04 -2.29
C ARG A 329 34.08 -2.94 -1.25
N MET A 330 33.83 -1.74 -0.70
CA MET A 330 32.74 -1.47 0.24
C MET A 330 31.45 -1.04 -0.45
N VAL A 331 31.50 -0.66 -1.73
CA VAL A 331 30.32 -0.21 -2.47
C VAL A 331 29.56 -1.41 -2.99
N ILE A 332 28.27 -1.48 -2.64
CA ILE A 332 27.32 -2.42 -3.23
C ILE A 332 26.18 -1.65 -3.91
N ARG A 333 25.73 -2.12 -5.06
CA ARG A 333 24.62 -1.50 -5.81
C ARG A 333 23.27 -2.09 -5.44
N SER A 334 23.26 -3.35 -5.08
CA SER A 334 22.03 -4.02 -4.64
C SER A 334 22.34 -5.15 -3.65
N LYS A 335 21.32 -5.53 -2.87
CA LYS A 335 21.34 -6.69 -1.99
C LYS A 335 19.97 -7.38 -2.06
N SER A 336 19.95 -8.62 -2.53
CA SER A 336 18.76 -9.47 -2.45
C SER A 336 18.50 -9.90 -1.01
N LEU A 337 17.22 -10.09 -0.69
CA LEU A 337 16.76 -10.64 0.57
C LEU A 337 16.40 -12.12 0.37
N ASP A 338 16.93 -12.96 1.23
CA ASP A 338 16.62 -14.37 1.30
C ASP A 338 16.63 -14.78 2.78
N PRO A 339 15.46 -15.19 3.33
CA PRO A 339 14.14 -15.17 2.67
C PRO A 339 13.61 -13.76 2.37
N VAL A 340 12.70 -13.66 1.43
CA VAL A 340 11.94 -12.42 1.16
C VAL A 340 11.09 -12.06 2.37
N VAL A 341 10.80 -10.76 2.55
CA VAL A 341 10.04 -10.28 3.72
C VAL A 341 8.66 -9.81 3.31
N PRO A 342 7.57 -10.40 3.83
CA PRO A 342 6.21 -9.97 3.56
C PRO A 342 5.97 -8.49 3.83
N LEU A 343 5.30 -7.84 2.89
CA LEU A 343 4.89 -6.44 2.97
C LEU A 343 3.37 -6.33 2.87
N PHE A 344 2.78 -5.61 3.83
CA PHE A 344 1.37 -5.27 3.86
C PHE A 344 1.19 -3.76 3.83
N ILE A 345 0.55 -3.22 2.79
CA ILE A 345 0.10 -1.82 2.78
C ILE A 345 -1.40 -1.83 3.06
N THR A 346 -1.77 -1.34 4.24
CA THR A 346 -3.09 -1.49 4.86
C THR A 346 -3.74 -0.13 5.13
N TYR A 347 -5.03 -0.17 5.45
CA TYR A 347 -5.79 1.04 5.76
C TYR A 347 -6.70 0.79 6.97
N TYR A 348 -6.19 1.05 8.18
CA TYR A 348 -6.93 0.94 9.42
C TYR A 348 -7.02 2.31 10.10
N THR A 349 -8.23 2.84 10.22
CA THR A 349 -8.50 4.11 10.91
C THR A 349 -8.70 3.93 12.42
N LEU A 350 -8.78 2.67 12.87
CA LEU A 350 -8.80 2.24 14.25
C LEU A 350 -7.86 1.04 14.37
N TYR A 351 -6.74 1.18 15.09
CA TYR A 351 -5.73 0.14 15.18
C TYR A 351 -4.88 0.30 16.45
N PRO A 352 -4.48 -0.78 17.14
CA PRO A 352 -3.66 -0.67 18.33
C PRO A 352 -2.24 -0.17 18.01
N ASP A 353 -1.67 0.56 18.95
CA ASP A 353 -0.24 0.89 18.96
C ASP A 353 0.60 -0.29 19.48
N THR A 354 1.90 -0.09 19.68
CA THR A 354 2.81 -1.14 20.20
C THR A 354 2.60 -1.47 21.67
N GLN A 355 1.84 -0.67 22.40
CA GLN A 355 1.47 -0.89 23.80
C GLN A 355 0.03 -1.45 23.91
N ASP A 356 -0.55 -1.83 22.77
CA ASP A 356 -1.93 -2.33 22.64
C ASP A 356 -3.02 -1.27 22.98
N HIS A 357 -2.67 0.01 23.05
CA HIS A 357 -3.68 1.06 23.16
C HIS A 357 -4.36 1.31 21.81
N MET A 358 -5.70 1.35 21.83
CA MET A 358 -6.46 1.60 20.61
C MET A 358 -6.32 3.05 20.17
N CYS A 359 -5.74 3.26 18.98
CA CYS A 359 -5.51 4.57 18.37
C CYS A 359 -6.47 4.83 17.23
N GLU A 360 -6.98 6.06 17.16
CA GLU A 360 -7.82 6.55 16.07
C GLU A 360 -6.99 7.38 15.08
N TYR A 361 -7.21 7.14 13.79
CA TYR A 361 -6.53 7.85 12.70
C TYR A 361 -7.55 8.46 11.74
N ALA A 362 -7.20 9.58 11.12
CA ALA A 362 -8.05 10.23 10.14
C ALA A 362 -8.27 9.36 8.88
N ASP A 363 -9.47 9.39 8.33
CA ASP A 363 -9.82 8.73 7.06
C ASP A 363 -9.31 9.57 5.86
N ILE A 364 -7.98 9.64 5.70
CA ILE A 364 -7.31 10.55 4.76
C ILE A 364 -7.65 10.33 3.29
N TYR A 365 -8.11 9.13 2.92
CA TYR A 365 -8.53 8.80 1.55
C TYR A 365 -10.04 8.63 1.40
N GLY A 366 -10.81 8.80 2.48
CA GLY A 366 -12.25 8.69 2.47
C GLY A 366 -12.79 7.26 2.37
N TYR A 367 -11.97 6.24 2.67
CA TYR A 367 -12.38 4.84 2.49
C TYR A 367 -13.39 4.37 3.54
N ASP A 368 -13.36 4.92 4.78
CA ASP A 368 -14.39 4.62 5.78
C ASP A 368 -15.76 5.15 5.34
N ALA A 369 -15.79 6.37 4.81
CA ALA A 369 -17.01 6.97 4.30
C ALA A 369 -17.63 6.14 3.17
N VAL A 370 -16.78 5.65 2.25
CA VAL A 370 -17.21 4.81 1.12
C VAL A 370 -17.73 3.45 1.63
N ILE A 371 -17.01 2.76 2.52
CA ILE A 371 -17.42 1.49 3.11
C ILE A 371 -18.76 1.65 3.84
N ASN A 372 -18.91 2.67 4.69
CA ASN A 372 -20.13 2.89 5.48
C ASN A 372 -21.35 3.19 4.61
N ARG A 373 -21.19 3.89 3.48
CA ARG A 373 -22.28 4.11 2.52
C ARG A 373 -22.84 2.78 2.00
N TYR A 374 -21.98 1.79 1.73
CA TYR A 374 -22.43 0.46 1.28
C TYR A 374 -22.98 -0.37 2.43
N LEU A 375 -22.42 -0.28 3.63
CA LEU A 375 -22.91 -0.97 4.82
C LEU A 375 -24.31 -0.49 5.23
N SER A 376 -24.70 0.75 4.91
CA SER A 376 -26.05 1.25 5.21
C SER A 376 -27.17 0.44 4.53
N ASN A 377 -26.87 -0.25 3.43
CA ASN A 377 -27.80 -1.16 2.76
C ASN A 377 -28.06 -2.48 3.53
N TYR A 378 -27.33 -2.72 4.62
CA TYR A 378 -27.40 -3.93 5.45
C TYR A 378 -27.83 -3.64 6.91
N ARG A 379 -28.17 -2.39 7.20
CA ARG A 379 -28.71 -1.94 8.50
C ARG A 379 -30.23 -2.02 8.54
#